data_8c211e30a7ff46a4e8723e6b09f670d7
#
_entry.id   8c211e30a7ff46a4e8723e6b09f670d7
#
_cell.length_a   1.000
_cell.length_b   1.000
_cell.length_c   1.000
_cell.angle_alpha   90.00
_cell.angle_beta   90.00
_cell.angle_gamma   90.00
#
_symmetry.space_group_name_H-M   'P 1'
#
loop_
_entity.id
_entity.type
_entity.pdbx_description
1 polymer ?
#
loop_
_entity_poly.entity_id
_entity_poly.type
_entity_poly.pdbx_seq_one_letter_code
_entity_poly.pdbx_strand_id
1 'polypeptide(L)'
;MWIKRQEGYCLKEIAGVHYLLPYGQKVADQRKGIVLNETGVFLWNELKTSMTDDALAEKLVHYYSADGEAANETQDEIQDQTKDKIQNQMQDQIQDQIRQDVKQFVQELLSLAILQECLRPCCAEDANDATCVYPTKEPFVECLEIAGMRIALYGSRELISSQFDAFLKDCSSAQGKSKSELQTESQIKMQIKMPVQMQIEILQRTTSFHPNGKTLIRNEELVVCENEQGYIILFPSMNQIREAHMTSDGRFAQIYVNGLDKEKTKEELFHAIRHFFLFFAQRQGFFAIHSASILYRDQVWLFSGHSGMGKSTHTNLWKEQFGTEIINGDLNLIGWSNGEQTNIGQNVDKPDSKGHPIVYGMPWCGTSGIASTKSYPLGGIVLLGRSDNDHFESLTNDQKIVRVMQRMISPVWTEDMLETNLKCAAKLAKEVPIYYLLCT
;
A
#
# COMPACT_ATOMS: atom_id res chain seq x y z
N MET A 1 8.57 32.53 12.14
CA MET A 1 7.56 32.01 11.15
C MET A 1 6.76 30.90 11.80
N TRP A 2 5.40 30.86 11.65
CA TRP A 2 4.60 29.75 12.16
C TRP A 2 4.60 28.60 11.17
N ILE A 3 4.89 27.40 11.65
CA ILE A 3 4.99 26.17 10.84
C ILE A 3 4.15 25.06 11.46
N LYS A 4 3.64 24.18 10.61
CA LYS A 4 2.96 22.94 11.00
C LYS A 4 3.26 21.82 10.02
N ARG A 5 3.06 20.56 10.46
CA ARG A 5 3.13 19.39 9.56
C ARG A 5 2.04 19.49 8.50
N GLN A 6 2.35 19.05 7.29
CA GLN A 6 1.32 18.72 6.33
C GLN A 6 0.81 17.29 6.56
N GLU A 7 -0.48 17.05 6.33
CA GLU A 7 -1.02 15.69 6.29
C GLU A 7 -0.39 14.88 5.15
N GLY A 8 -0.35 13.58 5.33
CA GLY A 8 0.14 12.65 4.30
C GLY A 8 1.59 12.20 4.47
N TYR A 9 2.22 12.51 5.62
CA TYR A 9 3.51 11.95 6.00
C TYR A 9 3.45 11.36 7.41
N CYS A 10 4.08 10.21 7.61
CA CYS A 10 4.25 9.59 8.92
C CYS A 10 5.69 9.16 9.15
N LEU A 11 6.12 9.24 10.42
CA LEU A 11 7.43 8.77 10.87
C LEU A 11 7.35 7.27 11.13
N LYS A 12 8.24 6.49 10.53
CA LYS A 12 8.37 5.05 10.74
C LYS A 12 9.84 4.67 10.89
N GLU A 13 10.13 3.78 11.81
CA GLU A 13 11.43 3.17 11.93
C GLU A 13 11.48 1.87 11.11
N ILE A 14 12.48 1.75 10.25
CA ILE A 14 12.67 0.59 9.38
C ILE A 14 14.11 0.10 9.56
N ALA A 15 14.27 -1.06 10.16
CA ALA A 15 15.58 -1.69 10.42
C ALA A 15 16.60 -0.74 11.09
N GLY A 16 16.13 0.06 12.07
CA GLY A 16 16.97 1.01 12.80
C GLY A 16 17.16 2.37 12.11
N VAL A 17 16.54 2.59 10.96
CA VAL A 17 16.59 3.86 10.23
C VAL A 17 15.22 4.55 10.28
N HIS A 18 15.21 5.84 10.60
CA HIS A 18 13.97 6.61 10.68
C HIS A 18 13.63 7.26 9.33
N TYR A 19 12.39 7.03 8.87
CA TYR A 19 11.86 7.53 7.62
C TYR A 19 10.60 8.35 7.84
N LEU A 20 10.48 9.50 7.17
CA LEU A 20 9.19 10.13 6.90
C LEU A 20 8.65 9.56 5.59
N LEU A 21 7.61 8.73 5.67
CA LEU A 21 7.00 8.07 4.51
C LEU A 21 5.72 8.78 4.11
N PRO A 22 5.51 8.99 2.79
CA PRO A 22 4.28 9.56 2.27
C PRO A 22 3.15 8.52 2.26
N TYR A 23 1.90 8.98 2.46
CA TYR A 23 0.67 8.20 2.23
C TYR A 23 -0.41 9.10 1.62
N GLY A 24 -1.53 8.50 1.18
CA GLY A 24 -2.65 9.22 0.58
C GLY A 24 -2.23 10.09 -0.60
N GLN A 25 -2.65 11.35 -0.59
CA GLN A 25 -2.37 12.31 -1.67
C GLN A 25 -0.87 12.46 -1.96
N LYS A 26 0.00 12.37 -0.96
CA LYS A 26 1.45 12.50 -1.17
C LYS A 26 2.04 11.38 -2.02
N VAL A 27 1.46 10.17 -1.95
CA VAL A 27 1.83 9.07 -2.86
C VAL A 27 1.30 9.32 -4.26
N ALA A 28 0.07 9.83 -4.41
CA ALA A 28 -0.49 10.22 -5.70
C ALA A 28 0.34 11.32 -6.38
N ASP A 29 0.88 12.26 -5.61
CA ASP A 29 1.80 13.31 -6.07
C ASP A 29 3.23 12.80 -6.32
N GLN A 30 3.46 11.49 -6.27
CA GLN A 30 4.76 10.83 -6.46
C GLN A 30 5.86 11.36 -5.51
N ARG A 31 5.47 11.81 -4.30
CA ARG A 31 6.42 12.25 -3.29
C ARG A 31 7.23 11.08 -2.74
N LYS A 32 8.49 11.34 -2.42
CA LYS A 32 9.41 10.33 -1.87
C LYS A 32 9.46 10.43 -0.35
N GLY A 33 9.75 9.30 0.30
CA GLY A 33 10.14 9.29 1.71
C GLY A 33 11.54 9.89 1.88
N ILE A 34 11.79 10.45 3.05
CA ILE A 34 13.10 10.99 3.44
C ILE A 34 13.58 10.32 4.72
N VAL A 35 14.90 10.23 4.88
CA VAL A 35 15.55 9.71 6.08
C VAL A 35 15.74 10.84 7.06
N LEU A 36 15.45 10.59 8.34
CA LEU A 36 15.74 11.52 9.43
C LEU A 36 16.83 10.94 10.36
N ASN A 37 17.73 11.78 10.82
CA ASN A 37 18.60 11.50 11.96
C ASN A 37 17.84 11.71 13.28
N GLU A 38 18.46 11.43 14.42
CA GLU A 38 17.85 11.58 15.76
C GLU A 38 17.33 13.00 16.02
N THR A 39 18.10 14.02 15.65
CA THR A 39 17.69 15.43 15.76
C THR A 39 16.44 15.71 14.92
N GLY A 40 16.41 15.24 13.67
CA GLY A 40 15.24 15.38 12.78
C GLY A 40 14.00 14.67 13.33
N VAL A 41 14.17 13.50 13.96
CA VAL A 41 13.09 12.79 14.67
C VAL A 41 12.55 13.59 15.83
N PHE A 42 13.43 14.17 16.65
CA PHE A 42 13.03 15.05 17.75
C PHE A 42 12.23 16.24 17.22
N LEU A 43 12.78 16.99 16.28
CA LEU A 43 12.12 18.16 15.69
C LEU A 43 10.77 17.82 15.04
N TRP A 44 10.70 16.70 14.34
CA TRP A 44 9.43 16.20 13.80
C TRP A 44 8.42 15.93 14.90
N ASN A 45 8.81 15.30 15.99
CA ASN A 45 7.90 14.98 17.09
C ASN A 45 7.37 16.23 17.80
N GLU A 46 8.18 17.27 17.93
CA GLU A 46 7.76 18.55 18.51
C GLU A 46 6.74 19.29 17.65
N LEU A 47 6.78 19.11 16.32
CA LEU A 47 5.85 19.74 15.38
C LEU A 47 4.45 19.08 15.32
N LYS A 48 4.05 18.26 16.32
CA LYS A 48 2.67 17.76 16.44
C LYS A 48 1.64 18.88 16.53
N THR A 49 2.03 20.01 17.08
CA THR A 49 1.27 21.25 17.10
C THR A 49 2.02 22.33 16.33
N SER A 50 1.28 23.31 15.78
CA SER A 50 1.91 24.45 15.11
C SER A 50 2.74 25.27 16.09
N MET A 51 3.94 25.67 15.70
CA MET A 51 4.83 26.53 16.47
C MET A 51 5.71 27.39 15.57
N THR A 52 6.45 28.33 16.17
CA THR A 52 7.44 29.10 15.41
C THR A 52 8.75 28.33 15.27
N ASP A 53 9.52 28.62 14.22
CA ASP A 53 10.87 28.10 14.03
C ASP A 53 11.80 28.44 15.20
N ASP A 54 11.65 29.65 15.79
CA ASP A 54 12.42 30.05 16.99
C ASP A 54 12.02 29.21 18.22
N ALA A 55 10.72 28.97 18.45
CA ALA A 55 10.26 28.12 19.56
C ALA A 55 10.71 26.64 19.37
N LEU A 56 10.78 26.16 18.13
CA LEU A 56 11.31 24.84 17.83
C LEU A 56 12.83 24.76 18.14
N ALA A 57 13.58 25.81 17.83
CA ALA A 57 14.99 25.89 18.15
C ALA A 57 15.24 25.96 19.68
N GLU A 58 14.43 26.71 20.42
CA GLU A 58 14.51 26.75 21.89
C GLU A 58 14.29 25.37 22.51
N LYS A 59 13.34 24.60 22.02
CA LYS A 59 13.11 23.21 22.47
C LYS A 59 14.32 22.31 22.22
N LEU A 60 14.99 22.45 21.08
CA LEU A 60 16.16 21.65 20.75
C LEU A 60 17.37 22.07 21.64
N VAL A 61 17.55 23.37 21.89
CA VAL A 61 18.55 23.88 22.85
C VAL A 61 18.33 23.26 24.23
N HIS A 62 17.08 23.27 24.70
CA HIS A 62 16.73 22.69 26.01
C HIS A 62 16.98 21.18 26.07
N TYR A 63 16.66 20.45 25.00
CA TYR A 63 16.91 19.02 24.89
C TYR A 63 18.39 18.66 25.07
N TYR A 64 19.29 19.36 24.37
CA TYR A 64 20.74 19.14 24.51
C TYR A 64 21.33 19.70 25.82
N SER A 65 20.71 20.72 26.46
CA SER A 65 21.16 21.20 27.74
C SER A 65 20.83 20.25 28.89
N ALA A 66 19.68 19.58 28.85
CA ALA A 66 19.27 18.61 29.86
C ALA A 66 20.14 17.33 29.84
N ASP A 67 20.59 16.87 28.65
CA ASP A 67 21.52 15.74 28.51
C ASP A 67 22.94 16.12 29.00
N GLY A 68 23.31 17.41 28.96
CA GLY A 68 24.62 17.90 29.43
C GLY A 68 24.72 18.01 30.95
N GLU A 69 23.63 18.27 31.66
CA GLU A 69 23.61 18.35 33.13
C GLU A 69 23.78 16.99 33.80
N ALA A 70 23.32 15.91 33.19
CA ALA A 70 23.50 14.53 33.69
C ALA A 70 24.97 14.05 33.66
N ALA A 71 25.83 14.69 32.86
CA ALA A 71 27.24 14.31 32.70
C ALA A 71 28.22 15.12 33.61
N ASN A 72 27.75 16.17 34.29
CA ASN A 72 28.63 17.12 35.01
C ASN A 72 28.58 17.04 36.54
N GLU A 73 27.99 16.02 37.17
CA GLU A 73 27.94 15.92 38.63
C GLU A 73 29.26 15.49 39.32
N THR A 74 30.39 15.48 38.64
CA THR A 74 31.68 15.20 39.26
C THR A 74 32.78 16.07 38.71
N GLN A 75 32.87 17.35 39.13
CA GLN A 75 34.18 18.04 39.19
C GLN A 75 34.13 19.28 40.07
N ASP A 76 35.14 19.36 40.96
CA ASP A 76 35.36 20.34 42.00
C ASP A 76 35.51 21.79 41.50
N GLU A 77 35.04 22.72 42.34
CA GLU A 77 35.11 24.17 42.21
C GLU A 77 36.55 24.69 42.17
N ILE A 78 36.94 25.32 41.07
CA ILE A 78 37.95 26.40 41.05
C ILE A 78 37.37 27.52 40.15
N GLN A 79 36.91 28.59 40.77
CA GLN A 79 36.42 29.79 40.10
C GLN A 79 37.57 30.52 39.36
N ASP A 80 37.50 30.51 38.02
CA ASP A 80 38.32 31.37 37.17
C ASP A 80 37.38 32.13 36.21
N GLN A 81 37.21 33.45 36.46
CA GLN A 81 36.32 34.34 35.69
C GLN A 81 36.62 34.35 34.18
N THR A 82 37.78 33.90 33.76
CA THR A 82 38.17 33.79 32.34
C THR A 82 37.57 32.54 31.73
N LYS A 83 37.44 31.43 32.49
CA LYS A 83 36.79 30.18 32.03
C LYS A 83 35.31 30.37 31.84
N ASP A 84 34.65 31.09 32.77
CA ASP A 84 33.20 31.36 32.69
C ASP A 84 32.85 32.19 31.44
N LYS A 85 33.69 33.18 31.07
CA LYS A 85 33.50 33.96 29.84
C LYS A 85 33.67 33.12 28.56
N ILE A 86 34.67 32.25 28.53
CA ILE A 86 34.91 31.36 27.38
C ILE A 86 33.81 30.32 27.29
N GLN A 87 33.35 29.77 28.40
CA GLN A 87 32.27 28.79 28.45
C GLN A 87 30.92 29.39 28.00
N ASN A 88 30.61 30.61 28.44
CA ASN A 88 29.43 31.34 27.99
C ASN A 88 29.50 31.71 26.51
N GLN A 89 30.64 32.13 25.97
CA GLN A 89 30.81 32.39 24.55
C GLN A 89 30.69 31.11 23.69
N MET A 90 31.22 29.98 24.17
CA MET A 90 31.02 28.69 23.49
C MET A 90 29.56 28.26 23.53
N GLN A 91 28.86 28.47 24.61
CA GLN A 91 27.45 28.13 24.77
C GLN A 91 26.56 28.98 23.86
N ASP A 92 26.83 30.28 23.72
CA ASP A 92 26.16 31.17 22.79
C ASP A 92 26.39 30.74 21.32
N GLN A 93 27.63 30.39 20.97
CA GLN A 93 27.95 29.89 19.62
C GLN A 93 27.22 28.58 19.29
N ILE A 94 27.12 27.65 20.25
CA ILE A 94 26.37 26.38 20.08
C ILE A 94 24.88 26.66 19.88
N GLN A 95 24.32 27.59 20.68
CA GLN A 95 22.90 27.94 20.52
C GLN A 95 22.61 28.61 19.16
N ASP A 96 23.49 29.46 18.67
CA ASP A 96 23.36 30.09 17.37
C ASP A 96 23.47 29.05 16.23
N GLN A 97 24.36 28.08 16.37
CA GLN A 97 24.47 26.99 15.42
C GLN A 97 23.19 26.13 15.39
N ILE A 98 22.66 25.76 16.58
CA ILE A 98 21.40 25.04 16.69
C ILE A 98 20.24 25.79 16.01
N ARG A 99 20.16 27.11 16.20
CA ARG A 99 19.14 27.95 15.54
C ARG A 99 19.28 27.93 14.02
N GLN A 100 20.51 27.95 13.50
CA GLN A 100 20.76 27.86 12.06
C GLN A 100 20.37 26.47 11.50
N ASP A 101 20.74 25.39 12.19
CA ASP A 101 20.42 24.02 11.79
C ASP A 101 18.92 23.78 11.77
N VAL A 102 18.18 24.27 12.78
CA VAL A 102 16.72 24.19 12.81
C VAL A 102 16.09 24.98 11.67
N LYS A 103 16.60 26.19 11.37
CA LYS A 103 16.11 26.97 10.22
C LYS A 103 16.36 26.27 8.90
N GLN A 104 17.52 25.66 8.73
CA GLN A 104 17.84 24.88 7.54
C GLN A 104 16.91 23.66 7.40
N PHE A 105 16.73 22.89 8.48
CA PHE A 105 15.79 21.76 8.52
C PHE A 105 14.37 22.18 8.16
N VAL A 106 13.86 23.25 8.75
CA VAL A 106 12.52 23.78 8.45
C VAL A 106 12.41 24.20 6.99
N GLN A 107 13.40 24.90 6.43
CA GLN A 107 13.38 25.33 5.03
C GLN A 107 13.41 24.13 4.08
N GLU A 108 14.20 23.12 4.38
CA GLU A 108 14.26 21.88 3.59
C GLU A 108 12.89 21.19 3.58
N LEU A 109 12.26 20.99 4.73
CA LEU A 109 10.94 20.36 4.81
C LEU A 109 9.81 21.20 4.20
N LEU A 110 9.91 22.54 4.23
CA LEU A 110 9.01 23.43 3.51
C LEU A 110 9.16 23.29 2.00
N SER A 111 10.41 23.23 1.49
CA SER A 111 10.69 23.05 0.06
C SER A 111 10.16 21.71 -0.48
N LEU A 112 10.16 20.67 0.35
CA LEU A 112 9.61 19.35 0.05
C LEU A 112 8.10 19.27 0.25
N ALA A 113 7.44 20.33 0.70
CA ALA A 113 6.03 20.38 1.08
C ALA A 113 5.65 19.30 2.13
N ILE A 114 6.55 19.06 3.08
CA ILE A 114 6.35 18.22 4.27
C ILE A 114 5.83 19.07 5.44
N LEU A 115 6.30 20.32 5.51
CA LEU A 115 5.76 21.36 6.38
C LEU A 115 5.02 22.40 5.55
N GLN A 116 4.19 23.20 6.23
CA GLN A 116 3.55 24.39 5.65
C GLN A 116 3.60 25.56 6.63
N GLU A 117 3.68 26.77 6.07
CA GLU A 117 3.49 27.99 6.83
C GLU A 117 2.02 28.15 7.22
N CYS A 118 1.75 28.68 8.41
CA CYS A 118 0.40 29.00 8.87
C CYS A 118 0.36 30.34 9.60
N LEU A 119 -0.75 31.07 9.43
CA LEU A 119 -0.89 32.41 9.99
C LEU A 119 -1.33 32.42 11.46
N ARG A 120 -1.94 31.32 11.96
CA ARG A 120 -2.31 31.04 13.38
C ARG A 120 -2.92 29.64 13.51
N PRO A 121 -3.08 29.08 14.73
CA PRO A 121 -3.74 27.80 14.94
C PRO A 121 -5.20 27.85 14.45
N CYS A 122 -5.60 27.01 13.50
CA CYS A 122 -6.99 26.84 13.09
C CYS A 122 -7.57 25.58 13.72
N CYS A 123 -8.78 25.69 14.29
CA CYS A 123 -9.62 24.56 14.70
C CYS A 123 -10.25 23.92 13.46
N ALA A 124 -10.40 22.60 13.48
CA ALA A 124 -11.03 21.84 12.41
C ALA A 124 -12.55 22.07 12.40
N GLU A 125 -13.13 22.21 11.21
CA GLU A 125 -14.59 22.20 11.01
C GLU A 125 -15.02 20.83 10.48
N ASP A 126 -16.04 20.25 11.16
CA ASP A 126 -16.71 19.01 10.79
C ASP A 126 -17.79 19.29 9.75
N ALA A 127 -17.83 18.49 8.69
CA ALA A 127 -18.94 18.45 7.74
C ALA A 127 -19.48 17.02 7.63
N ASN A 128 -20.71 16.84 8.15
CA ASN A 128 -21.48 15.60 8.07
C ASN A 128 -22.39 15.63 6.86
N ASP A 129 -22.39 14.58 6.05
CA ASP A 129 -23.59 14.02 5.44
C ASP A 129 -23.35 12.60 4.90
N ALA A 130 -24.22 11.68 5.30
CA ALA A 130 -24.07 10.24 5.09
C ALA A 130 -24.86 9.75 3.87
N THR A 131 -24.24 8.92 3.02
CA THR A 131 -24.94 8.18 1.95
C THR A 131 -24.92 6.69 2.23
N CYS A 132 -26.12 6.07 2.26
CA CYS A 132 -26.29 4.66 2.61
C CYS A 132 -25.90 3.70 1.48
N VAL A 133 -25.15 2.66 1.81
CA VAL A 133 -24.94 1.49 0.95
C VAL A 133 -26.13 0.53 1.17
N TYR A 134 -26.92 0.31 0.12
CA TYR A 134 -28.11 -0.55 0.19
C TYR A 134 -27.81 -2.01 -0.15
N PRO A 135 -28.59 -2.97 0.40
CA PRO A 135 -28.46 -4.37 0.04
C PRO A 135 -28.70 -4.61 -1.46
N THR A 136 -27.98 -5.58 -2.04
CA THR A 136 -28.03 -5.91 -3.46
C THR A 136 -29.43 -6.27 -3.92
N LYS A 137 -29.86 -5.72 -5.05
CA LYS A 137 -31.11 -6.05 -5.76
C LYS A 137 -30.87 -6.70 -7.12
N GLU A 138 -29.63 -6.64 -7.61
CA GLU A 138 -29.26 -7.19 -8.90
C GLU A 138 -29.10 -8.72 -8.85
N PRO A 139 -29.37 -9.45 -9.96
CA PRO A 139 -29.20 -10.88 -10.00
C PRO A 139 -27.74 -11.28 -9.86
N PHE A 140 -27.46 -12.40 -9.17
CA PHE A 140 -26.15 -13.02 -9.16
C PHE A 140 -25.76 -13.46 -10.58
N VAL A 141 -24.53 -13.17 -10.96
CA VAL A 141 -24.02 -13.48 -12.30
C VAL A 141 -22.90 -14.50 -12.25
N GLU A 142 -21.83 -14.23 -11.53
CA GLU A 142 -20.62 -15.03 -11.50
C GLU A 142 -19.90 -14.95 -10.16
N CYS A 143 -19.03 -15.93 -9.90
CA CYS A 143 -18.13 -15.92 -8.75
C CYS A 143 -16.68 -16.04 -9.22
N LEU A 144 -15.86 -15.07 -8.87
CA LEU A 144 -14.41 -15.14 -9.04
C LEU A 144 -13.77 -15.79 -7.81
N GLU A 145 -12.75 -16.61 -8.04
CA GLU A 145 -11.89 -17.12 -6.97
C GLU A 145 -10.43 -16.80 -7.28
N ILE A 146 -9.82 -15.94 -6.45
CA ILE A 146 -8.42 -15.52 -6.58
C ILE A 146 -7.77 -15.73 -5.22
N ALA A 147 -6.70 -16.52 -5.15
CA ALA A 147 -6.00 -16.85 -3.90
C ALA A 147 -6.92 -17.39 -2.78
N GLY A 148 -7.97 -18.16 -3.14
CA GLY A 148 -8.98 -18.66 -2.21
C GLY A 148 -10.01 -17.62 -1.75
N MET A 149 -9.88 -16.36 -2.15
CA MET A 149 -10.88 -15.32 -1.91
C MET A 149 -11.99 -15.42 -2.97
N ARG A 150 -13.25 -15.46 -2.51
CA ARG A 150 -14.43 -15.55 -3.39
C ARG A 150 -15.16 -14.24 -3.46
N ILE A 151 -15.28 -13.73 -4.67
CA ILE A 151 -15.93 -12.47 -5.01
C ILE A 151 -17.16 -12.78 -5.85
N ALA A 152 -18.36 -12.51 -5.31
CA ALA A 152 -19.60 -12.63 -6.05
C ALA A 152 -19.88 -11.36 -6.85
N LEU A 153 -20.16 -11.50 -8.13
CA LEU A 153 -20.55 -10.42 -9.03
C LEU A 153 -22.07 -10.49 -9.28
N TYR A 154 -22.71 -9.35 -9.17
CA TYR A 154 -24.15 -9.15 -9.40
C TYR A 154 -24.36 -8.11 -10.52
N GLY A 155 -25.36 -8.32 -11.36
CA GLY A 155 -25.70 -7.41 -12.47
C GLY A 155 -25.95 -8.15 -13.79
N SER A 156 -25.37 -7.69 -14.90
CA SER A 156 -25.52 -8.31 -16.21
C SER A 156 -24.29 -9.13 -16.60
N ARG A 157 -24.47 -10.41 -16.95
CA ARG A 157 -23.40 -11.31 -17.42
C ARG A 157 -22.65 -10.76 -18.65
N GLU A 158 -23.36 -10.02 -19.49
CA GLU A 158 -22.79 -9.42 -20.70
C GLU A 158 -21.72 -8.37 -20.44
N LEU A 159 -21.65 -7.85 -19.21
CA LEU A 159 -20.66 -6.83 -18.77
C LEU A 159 -19.41 -7.45 -18.16
N ILE A 160 -19.39 -8.76 -17.91
CA ILE A 160 -18.23 -9.43 -17.31
C ILE A 160 -17.23 -9.78 -18.41
N SER A 161 -15.98 -9.37 -18.24
CA SER A 161 -14.90 -9.63 -19.18
C SER A 161 -14.51 -11.11 -19.20
N SER A 162 -14.25 -11.65 -20.40
CA SER A 162 -13.72 -13.01 -20.58
C SER A 162 -12.31 -13.20 -20.00
N GLN A 163 -11.60 -12.12 -19.68
CA GLN A 163 -10.31 -12.20 -19.00
C GLN A 163 -10.42 -12.80 -17.58
N PHE A 164 -11.65 -12.86 -17.03
CA PHE A 164 -11.92 -13.54 -15.76
C PHE A 164 -12.20 -15.04 -15.91
N ASP A 165 -12.44 -15.57 -17.12
CA ASP A 165 -12.97 -16.94 -17.34
C ASP A 165 -12.17 -18.03 -16.63
N ALA A 166 -10.83 -17.94 -16.62
CA ALA A 166 -9.97 -18.89 -15.92
C ALA A 166 -10.12 -18.84 -14.38
N PHE A 167 -10.64 -17.75 -13.82
CA PHE A 167 -10.82 -17.50 -12.39
C PHE A 167 -12.28 -17.69 -11.94
N LEU A 168 -13.20 -18.04 -12.85
CA LEU A 168 -14.59 -18.29 -12.50
C LEU A 168 -14.75 -19.61 -11.77
N LYS A 169 -15.61 -19.64 -10.77
CA LYS A 169 -15.97 -20.84 -10.00
C LYS A 169 -17.47 -20.94 -9.77
N ASP A 170 -17.97 -22.18 -9.75
CA ASP A 170 -19.36 -22.44 -9.42
C ASP A 170 -19.69 -22.07 -7.98
N CYS A 171 -20.53 -21.07 -7.80
CA CYS A 171 -21.10 -20.70 -6.50
C CYS A 171 -22.50 -21.31 -6.25
N SER A 172 -22.98 -22.22 -7.12
CA SER A 172 -24.36 -22.68 -7.24
C SER A 172 -24.90 -23.56 -6.10
N SER A 173 -24.32 -23.56 -4.91
CA SER A 173 -24.85 -24.37 -3.79
C SER A 173 -25.41 -23.61 -2.59
N ALA A 174 -25.62 -22.29 -2.73
CA ALA A 174 -26.28 -21.49 -1.68
C ALA A 174 -27.79 -21.30 -1.91
N GLN A 175 -28.35 -21.72 -3.04
CA GLN A 175 -29.81 -21.66 -3.27
C GLN A 175 -30.33 -23.02 -3.69
N GLY A 176 -31.06 -23.64 -2.77
CA GLY A 176 -31.98 -24.74 -2.85
C GLY A 176 -32.11 -25.50 -4.19
N LYS A 177 -31.37 -26.60 -4.35
CA LYS A 177 -31.81 -27.70 -5.19
C LYS A 177 -32.32 -28.84 -4.32
N SER A 178 -33.50 -29.33 -4.66
CA SER A 178 -34.25 -30.40 -4.02
C SER A 178 -33.41 -31.66 -3.80
N LYS A 179 -33.61 -32.29 -2.66
CA LYS A 179 -33.13 -33.63 -2.30
C LYS A 179 -33.56 -34.66 -3.34
N SER A 180 -32.65 -35.11 -4.19
CA SER A 180 -32.69 -36.44 -4.80
C SER A 180 -31.35 -36.71 -5.45
N GLU A 181 -30.41 -37.22 -4.67
CA GLU A 181 -29.40 -38.20 -5.08
C GLU A 181 -28.56 -38.53 -3.83
N LEU A 182 -28.65 -39.78 -3.42
CA LEU A 182 -27.95 -40.36 -2.29
C LEU A 182 -26.43 -40.32 -2.51
N GLN A 183 -25.74 -39.35 -1.88
CA GLN A 183 -24.30 -39.38 -1.70
C GLN A 183 -23.98 -39.58 -0.20
N THR A 184 -23.03 -40.48 0.07
CA THR A 184 -22.64 -40.93 1.41
C THR A 184 -22.15 -39.72 2.28
N GLU A 185 -22.47 -39.74 3.59
CA GLU A 185 -22.13 -38.71 4.58
C GLU A 185 -20.64 -38.29 4.60
N SER A 186 -19.73 -39.15 4.16
CA SER A 186 -18.29 -38.88 4.03
C SER A 186 -17.94 -37.94 2.88
N GLN A 187 -18.74 -37.93 1.79
CA GLN A 187 -18.56 -37.00 0.66
C GLN A 187 -19.16 -35.62 0.93
N ILE A 188 -20.17 -35.56 1.79
CA ILE A 188 -20.80 -34.29 2.22
C ILE A 188 -19.86 -33.47 3.14
N LYS A 189 -19.01 -34.11 3.94
CA LYS A 189 -18.02 -33.44 4.79
C LYS A 189 -16.83 -32.84 4.02
N MET A 190 -16.58 -33.22 2.78
CA MET A 190 -15.46 -32.73 1.95
C MET A 190 -15.79 -31.52 1.08
N GLN A 191 -17.06 -31.12 1.01
CA GLN A 191 -17.49 -29.92 0.29
C GLN A 191 -17.97 -28.82 1.26
N ILE A 192 -17.11 -28.41 2.18
CA ILE A 192 -17.32 -27.10 2.84
C ILE A 192 -16.99 -26.05 1.76
N LYS A 193 -18.05 -25.64 1.03
CA LYS A 193 -17.91 -24.52 0.08
C LYS A 193 -17.55 -23.29 0.89
N MET A 194 -16.37 -22.75 0.59
CA MET A 194 -15.94 -21.50 1.23
C MET A 194 -17.00 -20.42 0.97
N PRO A 195 -17.39 -19.64 1.99
CA PRO A 195 -18.38 -18.58 1.81
C PRO A 195 -17.86 -17.49 0.88
N VAL A 196 -18.78 -16.80 0.20
CA VAL A 196 -18.49 -15.55 -0.49
C VAL A 196 -18.00 -14.53 0.53
N GLN A 197 -16.89 -13.89 0.25
CA GLN A 197 -16.23 -12.98 1.18
C GLN A 197 -16.34 -11.52 0.76
N MET A 198 -16.53 -11.28 -0.56
CA MET A 198 -16.74 -9.96 -1.14
C MET A 198 -17.88 -10.03 -2.15
N GLN A 199 -18.68 -8.97 -2.21
CA GLN A 199 -19.76 -8.80 -3.17
C GLN A 199 -19.56 -7.50 -3.93
N ILE A 200 -19.69 -7.58 -5.27
CA ILE A 200 -19.63 -6.42 -6.17
C ILE A 200 -20.92 -6.39 -6.97
N GLU A 201 -21.68 -5.33 -6.84
CA GLU A 201 -22.91 -5.09 -7.58
C GLU A 201 -22.65 -4.07 -8.69
N ILE A 202 -23.04 -4.41 -9.93
CA ILE A 202 -22.88 -3.57 -11.11
C ILE A 202 -24.24 -3.00 -11.45
N LEU A 203 -24.39 -1.69 -11.28
CA LEU A 203 -25.65 -0.96 -11.41
C LEU A 203 -25.62 -0.02 -12.62
N GLN A 204 -26.70 -0.04 -13.39
CA GLN A 204 -26.84 0.95 -14.46
C GLN A 204 -27.36 2.27 -13.93
N ARG A 205 -26.63 3.36 -14.23
CA ARG A 205 -27.00 4.71 -13.81
C ARG A 205 -26.48 5.78 -14.75
N THR A 206 -27.35 6.73 -15.04
CA THR A 206 -27.05 7.87 -15.95
C THR A 206 -26.76 9.18 -15.21
N THR A 207 -27.15 9.29 -13.93
CA THR A 207 -26.97 10.51 -13.13
C THR A 207 -25.73 10.43 -12.25
N SER A 208 -24.95 11.51 -12.19
CA SER A 208 -23.78 11.60 -11.30
C SER A 208 -24.21 11.85 -9.85
N PHE A 209 -23.46 11.31 -8.91
CA PHE A 209 -23.54 11.70 -7.50
C PHE A 209 -22.63 12.91 -7.23
N HIS A 210 -22.86 13.59 -6.13
CA HIS A 210 -21.91 14.52 -5.57
C HIS A 210 -21.12 13.79 -4.48
N PRO A 211 -19.83 13.52 -4.70
CA PRO A 211 -19.03 12.89 -3.67
C PRO A 211 -18.94 13.81 -2.46
N ASN A 212 -19.25 13.27 -1.29
CA ASN A 212 -19.06 13.90 -0.01
C ASN A 212 -18.03 13.13 0.82
N GLY A 213 -17.44 13.80 1.79
CA GLY A 213 -16.42 13.23 2.65
C GLY A 213 -15.01 13.78 2.43
N LYS A 214 -14.06 13.28 3.21
CA LYS A 214 -12.64 13.67 3.16
C LYS A 214 -11.98 13.04 1.93
N THR A 215 -11.42 13.86 1.04
CA THR A 215 -10.61 13.35 -0.07
C THR A 215 -9.28 12.80 0.48
N LEU A 216 -9.04 11.51 0.29
CA LEU A 216 -7.80 10.82 0.68
C LEU A 216 -6.76 10.87 -0.43
N ILE A 217 -7.18 10.70 -1.68
CA ILE A 217 -6.32 10.69 -2.87
C ILE A 217 -7.07 11.27 -4.07
N ARG A 218 -6.34 12.00 -4.91
CA ARG A 218 -6.84 12.56 -6.17
C ARG A 218 -5.72 12.59 -7.21
N ASN A 219 -5.91 11.88 -8.31
CA ASN A 219 -5.06 11.96 -9.50
C ASN A 219 -5.93 11.82 -10.76
N GLU A 220 -5.31 11.68 -11.92
CA GLU A 220 -6.03 11.53 -13.21
C GLU A 220 -6.78 10.20 -13.33
N GLU A 221 -6.33 9.15 -12.63
CA GLU A 221 -6.93 7.81 -12.71
C GLU A 221 -7.98 7.58 -11.63
N LEU A 222 -7.77 8.12 -10.42
CA LEU A 222 -8.55 7.77 -9.24
C LEU A 222 -8.72 8.96 -8.29
N VAL A 223 -9.96 9.14 -7.81
CA VAL A 223 -10.27 9.99 -6.65
C VAL A 223 -10.93 9.12 -5.59
N VAL A 224 -10.40 9.10 -4.37
CA VAL A 224 -10.98 8.37 -3.23
C VAL A 224 -11.38 9.36 -2.17
N CYS A 225 -12.66 9.36 -1.81
CA CYS A 225 -13.22 10.10 -0.69
C CYS A 225 -13.68 9.11 0.38
N GLU A 226 -13.42 9.43 1.65
CA GLU A 226 -13.86 8.66 2.82
C GLU A 226 -15.00 9.40 3.51
N ASN A 227 -16.04 8.64 3.89
CA ASN A 227 -17.12 9.10 4.75
C ASN A 227 -17.44 8.04 5.83
N GLU A 228 -18.45 8.28 6.66
CA GLU A 228 -18.83 7.38 7.77
C GLU A 228 -19.22 5.96 7.34
N GLN A 229 -19.55 5.74 6.06
CA GLN A 229 -20.04 4.45 5.54
C GLN A 229 -18.98 3.68 4.76
N GLY A 230 -17.89 4.33 4.39
CA GLY A 230 -16.82 3.74 3.62
C GLY A 230 -16.20 4.71 2.62
N TYR A 231 -16.02 4.24 1.39
CA TYR A 231 -15.30 4.99 0.36
C TYR A 231 -16.18 5.26 -0.85
N ILE A 232 -16.10 6.48 -1.37
CA ILE A 232 -16.60 6.86 -2.69
C ILE A 232 -15.39 6.95 -3.60
N ILE A 233 -15.40 6.20 -4.69
CA ILE A 233 -14.30 6.08 -5.64
C ILE A 233 -14.76 6.61 -6.98
N LEU A 234 -14.08 7.64 -7.49
CA LEU A 234 -14.32 8.20 -8.81
C LEU A 234 -13.20 7.79 -9.77
N PHE A 235 -13.55 7.57 -11.02
CA PHE A 235 -12.64 7.18 -12.09
C PHE A 235 -12.60 8.26 -13.18
N PRO A 236 -11.84 9.36 -13.03
CA PRO A 236 -11.86 10.48 -13.97
C PRO A 236 -11.48 10.12 -15.41
N SER A 237 -10.58 9.15 -15.59
CA SER A 237 -10.13 8.66 -16.90
C SER A 237 -11.09 7.68 -17.59
N MET A 238 -12.09 7.15 -16.86
CA MET A 238 -13.09 6.22 -17.41
C MET A 238 -14.31 6.96 -17.95
N ASN A 239 -14.88 6.44 -19.03
CA ASN A 239 -16.06 7.04 -19.66
C ASN A 239 -17.35 6.28 -19.35
N GLN A 240 -17.25 4.97 -19.14
CA GLN A 240 -18.40 4.09 -18.87
C GLN A 240 -18.65 3.91 -17.37
N ILE A 241 -17.60 4.07 -16.55
CA ILE A 241 -17.65 3.98 -15.09
C ILE A 241 -17.07 5.27 -14.53
N ARG A 242 -17.87 6.04 -13.82
CA ARG A 242 -17.39 7.28 -13.21
C ARG A 242 -17.31 7.21 -11.71
N GLU A 243 -18.08 6.32 -11.11
CA GLU A 243 -18.28 6.30 -9.68
C GLU A 243 -18.52 4.87 -9.17
N ALA A 244 -18.01 4.61 -7.99
CA ALA A 244 -18.34 3.42 -7.23
C ALA A 244 -18.31 3.70 -5.72
N HIS A 245 -19.04 2.90 -4.96
CA HIS A 245 -19.09 2.96 -3.52
C HIS A 245 -18.59 1.65 -2.92
N MET A 246 -17.87 1.71 -1.81
CA MET A 246 -17.36 0.53 -1.13
C MET A 246 -17.44 0.70 0.37
N THR A 247 -17.81 -0.35 1.09
CA THR A 247 -17.77 -0.37 2.56
C THR A 247 -16.34 -0.27 3.09
N SER A 248 -16.15 0.23 4.31
CA SER A 248 -14.84 0.42 4.93
C SER A 248 -14.05 -0.88 5.11
N ASP A 249 -14.73 -2.02 5.22
CA ASP A 249 -14.12 -3.35 5.28
C ASP A 249 -13.84 -3.98 3.90
N GLY A 250 -14.32 -3.33 2.81
CA GLY A 250 -14.16 -3.78 1.43
C GLY A 250 -14.97 -5.01 1.04
N ARG A 251 -15.92 -5.46 1.89
CA ARG A 251 -16.71 -6.67 1.61
C ARG A 251 -17.86 -6.44 0.66
N PHE A 252 -18.27 -5.21 0.50
CA PHE A 252 -19.35 -4.84 -0.42
C PHE A 252 -18.96 -3.62 -1.24
N ALA A 253 -19.18 -3.68 -2.56
CA ALA A 253 -18.99 -2.56 -3.46
C ALA A 253 -20.14 -2.47 -4.48
N GLN A 254 -20.47 -1.25 -4.88
CA GLN A 254 -21.40 -0.92 -5.97
C GLN A 254 -20.67 -0.11 -7.03
N ILE A 255 -20.68 -0.57 -8.27
CA ILE A 255 -20.05 0.09 -9.41
C ILE A 255 -21.17 0.59 -10.34
N TYR A 256 -21.17 1.88 -10.61
CA TYR A 256 -22.19 2.52 -11.44
C TYR A 256 -21.71 2.70 -12.87
N VAL A 257 -22.37 2.02 -13.82
CA VAL A 257 -22.07 2.07 -15.25
C VAL A 257 -23.13 2.89 -16.00
N ASN A 258 -22.73 3.60 -17.06
CA ASN A 258 -23.67 4.37 -17.88
C ASN A 258 -24.34 3.53 -18.99
N GLY A 259 -23.77 2.36 -19.35
CA GLY A 259 -24.33 1.40 -20.29
C GLY A 259 -24.33 1.84 -21.77
N LEU A 260 -23.59 2.87 -22.14
CA LEU A 260 -23.60 3.43 -23.51
C LEU A 260 -22.78 2.59 -24.50
N ASP A 261 -21.68 1.98 -24.05
CA ASP A 261 -20.78 1.15 -24.87
C ASP A 261 -20.41 -0.11 -24.07
N LYS A 262 -20.95 -1.25 -24.51
CA LYS A 262 -20.78 -2.53 -23.78
C LYS A 262 -19.33 -3.00 -23.75
N GLU A 263 -18.58 -2.91 -24.84
CA GLU A 263 -17.21 -3.43 -24.90
C GLU A 263 -16.26 -2.57 -24.05
N LYS A 264 -16.38 -1.26 -24.13
CA LYS A 264 -15.64 -0.37 -23.23
C LYS A 264 -16.06 -0.56 -21.77
N THR A 265 -17.34 -0.79 -21.50
CA THR A 265 -17.81 -1.07 -20.14
C THR A 265 -17.13 -2.33 -19.56
N LYS A 266 -17.00 -3.41 -20.37
CA LYS A 266 -16.29 -4.64 -19.94
C LYS A 266 -14.83 -4.35 -19.59
N GLU A 267 -14.13 -3.60 -20.43
CA GLU A 267 -12.73 -3.24 -20.23
C GLU A 267 -12.56 -2.38 -18.96
N GLU A 268 -13.38 -1.31 -18.84
CA GLU A 268 -13.31 -0.44 -17.67
C GLU A 268 -13.72 -1.17 -16.39
N LEU A 269 -14.74 -2.06 -16.41
CA LEU A 269 -15.11 -2.89 -15.27
C LEU A 269 -13.99 -3.84 -14.85
N PHE A 270 -13.29 -4.45 -15.81
CA PHE A 270 -12.14 -5.31 -15.53
C PHE A 270 -11.07 -4.55 -14.71
N HIS A 271 -10.79 -3.31 -15.09
CA HIS A 271 -9.85 -2.46 -14.36
C HIS A 271 -10.43 -1.93 -13.04
N ALA A 272 -11.70 -1.54 -12.99
CA ALA A 272 -12.33 -1.06 -11.76
C ALA A 272 -12.38 -2.16 -10.67
N ILE A 273 -12.78 -3.39 -11.04
CA ILE A 273 -12.83 -4.54 -10.12
C ILE A 273 -11.45 -4.81 -9.49
N ARG A 274 -10.35 -4.57 -10.22
CA ARG A 274 -8.98 -4.66 -9.67
C ARG A 274 -8.79 -3.81 -8.42
N HIS A 275 -9.26 -2.57 -8.41
CA HIS A 275 -9.07 -1.67 -7.27
C HIS A 275 -9.79 -2.19 -6.02
N PHE A 276 -11.01 -2.69 -6.18
CA PHE A 276 -11.78 -3.26 -5.06
C PHE A 276 -11.16 -4.56 -4.56
N PHE A 277 -10.74 -5.43 -5.48
CA PHE A 277 -10.05 -6.66 -5.13
C PHE A 277 -8.76 -6.38 -4.37
N LEU A 278 -7.92 -5.46 -4.83
CA LEU A 278 -6.64 -5.13 -4.16
C LEU A 278 -6.86 -4.55 -2.76
N PHE A 279 -7.88 -3.72 -2.58
CA PHE A 279 -8.26 -3.22 -1.26
C PHE A 279 -8.69 -4.36 -0.35
N PHE A 280 -9.61 -5.21 -0.81
CA PHE A 280 -10.09 -6.36 -0.06
C PHE A 280 -8.96 -7.34 0.27
N ALA A 281 -8.11 -7.68 -0.70
CA ALA A 281 -6.96 -8.57 -0.52
C ALA A 281 -5.98 -8.06 0.54
N GLN A 282 -5.71 -6.74 0.56
CA GLN A 282 -4.86 -6.13 1.59
C GLN A 282 -5.46 -6.32 2.98
N ARG A 283 -6.79 -6.17 3.15
CA ARG A 283 -7.49 -6.42 4.42
C ARG A 283 -7.45 -7.89 4.85
N GLN A 284 -7.20 -8.81 3.90
CA GLN A 284 -7.02 -10.25 4.17
C GLN A 284 -5.53 -10.65 4.34
N GLY A 285 -4.61 -9.68 4.40
CA GLY A 285 -3.18 -9.92 4.59
C GLY A 285 -2.43 -10.30 3.31
N PHE A 286 -3.03 -10.10 2.14
CA PHE A 286 -2.36 -10.22 0.85
C PHE A 286 -1.89 -8.86 0.36
N PHE A 287 -0.85 -8.85 -0.47
CA PHE A 287 -0.42 -7.63 -1.14
C PHE A 287 0.06 -7.92 -2.57
N ALA A 288 -0.04 -6.93 -3.42
CA ALA A 288 0.29 -7.07 -4.83
C ALA A 288 1.54 -6.27 -5.18
N ILE A 289 2.43 -6.88 -5.96
CA ILE A 289 3.65 -6.25 -6.48
C ILE A 289 3.56 -6.12 -8.00
N HIS A 290 3.82 -4.92 -8.52
CA HIS A 290 4.00 -4.68 -9.94
C HIS A 290 5.29 -5.34 -10.41
N SER A 291 5.16 -6.54 -10.99
CA SER A 291 6.29 -7.38 -11.39
C SER A 291 5.86 -8.37 -12.48
N ALA A 292 6.78 -8.69 -13.38
CA ALA A 292 6.67 -9.88 -14.22
C ALA A 292 7.28 -11.08 -13.47
N SER A 293 6.78 -12.29 -13.71
CA SER A 293 7.20 -13.48 -12.96
C SER A 293 7.41 -14.70 -13.82
N ILE A 294 8.37 -15.52 -13.43
CA ILE A 294 8.71 -16.80 -14.04
C ILE A 294 8.67 -17.92 -13.00
N LEU A 295 8.43 -19.15 -13.43
CA LEU A 295 8.59 -20.36 -12.65
C LEU A 295 9.97 -20.95 -12.91
N TYR A 296 10.82 -21.04 -11.89
CA TYR A 296 12.13 -21.66 -11.98
C TYR A 296 12.41 -22.52 -10.74
N ARG A 297 12.69 -23.80 -10.96
CA ARG A 297 12.91 -24.81 -9.90
C ARG A 297 11.76 -24.84 -8.87
N ASP A 298 10.53 -24.94 -9.36
CA ASP A 298 9.29 -24.98 -8.58
C ASP A 298 9.03 -23.77 -7.68
N GLN A 299 9.74 -22.67 -7.91
CA GLN A 299 9.57 -21.39 -7.21
C GLN A 299 9.34 -20.25 -8.22
N VAL A 300 8.51 -19.30 -7.84
CA VAL A 300 8.29 -18.10 -8.64
C VAL A 300 9.32 -17.04 -8.30
N TRP A 301 9.92 -16.48 -9.33
CA TRP A 301 10.84 -15.34 -9.24
C TRP A 301 10.21 -14.11 -9.85
N LEU A 302 10.22 -12.99 -9.10
CA LEU A 302 9.64 -11.73 -9.52
C LEU A 302 10.72 -10.79 -10.08
N PHE A 303 10.48 -10.23 -11.25
CA PHE A 303 11.25 -9.11 -11.82
C PHE A 303 10.43 -7.83 -11.69
N SER A 304 10.88 -6.89 -10.87
CA SER A 304 10.12 -5.68 -10.54
C SER A 304 10.95 -4.42 -10.79
N GLY A 305 10.34 -3.45 -11.42
CA GLY A 305 10.96 -2.16 -11.79
C GLY A 305 9.92 -1.21 -12.34
N HIS A 306 10.30 0.05 -12.58
CA HIS A 306 9.43 1.02 -13.25
C HIS A 306 9.04 0.54 -14.66
N SER A 307 8.03 1.18 -15.25
CA SER A 307 7.72 0.93 -16.67
C SER A 307 8.98 1.14 -17.53
N GLY A 308 9.19 0.27 -18.53
CA GLY A 308 10.36 0.35 -19.41
C GLY A 308 11.70 -0.13 -18.81
N MET A 309 11.72 -0.66 -17.57
CA MET A 309 12.96 -1.17 -16.93
C MET A 309 13.36 -2.59 -17.37
N GLY A 310 12.69 -3.17 -18.36
CA GLY A 310 13.10 -4.47 -18.90
C GLY A 310 12.48 -5.69 -18.20
N LYS A 311 11.40 -5.55 -17.39
CA LYS A 311 10.72 -6.71 -16.75
C LYS A 311 10.41 -7.82 -17.75
N SER A 312 9.72 -7.50 -18.84
CA SER A 312 9.36 -8.47 -19.88
C SER A 312 10.58 -8.98 -20.65
N THR A 313 11.62 -8.16 -20.81
CA THR A 313 12.88 -8.57 -21.43
C THR A 313 13.53 -9.67 -20.60
N HIS A 314 13.64 -9.49 -19.29
CA HIS A 314 14.21 -10.50 -18.40
C HIS A 314 13.41 -11.80 -18.39
N THR A 315 12.08 -11.74 -18.28
CA THR A 315 11.26 -12.96 -18.31
C THR A 315 11.36 -13.72 -19.64
N ASN A 316 11.48 -13.01 -20.76
CA ASN A 316 11.70 -13.62 -22.08
C ASN A 316 13.10 -14.24 -22.19
N LEU A 317 14.15 -13.56 -21.71
CA LEU A 317 15.51 -14.14 -21.69
C LEU A 317 15.56 -15.44 -20.88
N TRP A 318 14.92 -15.48 -19.71
CA TRP A 318 14.84 -16.70 -18.92
C TRP A 318 14.06 -17.81 -19.63
N LYS A 319 12.96 -17.46 -20.30
CA LYS A 319 12.20 -18.40 -21.12
C LYS A 319 13.05 -18.96 -22.26
N GLU A 320 13.77 -18.14 -22.97
CA GLU A 320 14.62 -18.54 -24.10
C GLU A 320 15.82 -19.40 -23.68
N GLN A 321 16.48 -19.03 -22.55
CA GLN A 321 17.70 -19.70 -22.12
C GLN A 321 17.44 -20.97 -21.31
N PHE A 322 16.38 -20.99 -20.51
CA PHE A 322 16.12 -22.05 -19.54
C PHE A 322 14.75 -22.72 -19.71
N GLY A 323 13.95 -22.31 -20.71
CA GLY A 323 12.60 -22.86 -20.94
C GLY A 323 11.61 -22.57 -19.80
N THR A 324 11.82 -21.48 -19.03
CA THR A 324 10.96 -21.16 -17.89
C THR A 324 9.55 -20.77 -18.33
N GLU A 325 8.55 -21.13 -17.54
CA GLU A 325 7.17 -20.68 -17.72
C GLU A 325 7.01 -19.25 -17.16
N ILE A 326 6.35 -18.36 -17.92
CA ILE A 326 5.95 -17.04 -17.43
C ILE A 326 4.61 -17.23 -16.70
N ILE A 327 4.54 -16.78 -15.44
CA ILE A 327 3.34 -16.94 -14.59
C ILE A 327 2.41 -15.74 -14.71
N ASN A 328 2.96 -14.51 -14.67
CA ASN A 328 2.21 -13.28 -14.89
C ASN A 328 3.15 -12.19 -15.43
N GLY A 329 2.65 -11.36 -16.35
CA GLY A 329 3.47 -10.32 -16.99
C GLY A 329 3.48 -8.96 -16.29
N ASP A 330 2.59 -8.72 -15.30
CA ASP A 330 2.40 -7.38 -14.77
C ASP A 330 2.15 -7.33 -13.26
N LEU A 331 1.30 -8.23 -12.73
CA LEU A 331 0.80 -8.14 -11.37
C LEU A 331 0.82 -9.48 -10.65
N ASN A 332 1.53 -9.55 -9.54
CA ASN A 332 1.65 -10.75 -8.72
C ASN A 332 1.11 -10.50 -7.31
N LEU A 333 0.19 -11.34 -6.85
CA LEU A 333 -0.37 -11.31 -5.51
C LEU A 333 0.46 -12.21 -4.59
N ILE A 334 0.83 -11.71 -3.42
CA ILE A 334 1.60 -12.44 -2.43
C ILE A 334 0.80 -12.57 -1.14
N GLY A 335 0.80 -13.76 -0.60
CA GLY A 335 0.27 -14.07 0.74
C GLY A 335 1.18 -15.08 1.42
N TRP A 336 0.79 -15.56 2.59
CA TRP A 336 1.55 -16.57 3.32
C TRP A 336 0.75 -17.86 3.46
N SER A 337 1.41 -19.01 3.23
CA SER A 337 0.80 -20.31 3.55
C SER A 337 0.76 -20.44 5.08
N ASN A 338 -0.42 -20.57 5.63
CA ASN A 338 -0.55 -21.12 6.97
C ASN A 338 -0.33 -22.63 6.87
N GLY A 339 0.53 -23.22 7.67
CA GLY A 339 0.95 -24.64 7.59
C GLY A 339 -0.15 -25.69 7.71
N GLU A 340 -1.41 -25.28 7.83
CA GLU A 340 -2.64 -26.06 7.64
C GLU A 340 -3.64 -25.12 6.96
N GLN A 341 -4.45 -25.64 6.03
CA GLN A 341 -5.53 -24.91 5.38
C GLN A 341 -6.44 -24.26 6.43
N THR A 342 -6.08 -23.06 6.87
CA THR A 342 -6.89 -22.34 7.84
C THR A 342 -7.91 -21.48 7.12
N ASN A 343 -9.15 -21.66 7.54
CA ASN A 343 -10.29 -20.81 7.23
C ASN A 343 -9.89 -19.33 7.25
N ILE A 344 -9.98 -18.70 6.10
CA ILE A 344 -9.81 -17.25 5.92
C ILE A 344 -10.84 -16.56 6.83
N GLY A 345 -10.38 -15.87 7.84
CA GLY A 345 -11.27 -15.12 8.74
C GLY A 345 -10.84 -14.98 10.20
N GLN A 346 -9.70 -15.51 10.63
CA GLN A 346 -9.24 -15.33 12.01
C GLN A 346 -7.84 -14.71 12.10
N ASN A 347 -7.83 -13.48 12.61
CA ASN A 347 -6.75 -12.74 13.25
C ASN A 347 -5.35 -12.75 12.60
N VAL A 348 -5.07 -11.66 11.89
CA VAL A 348 -3.74 -11.25 11.40
C VAL A 348 -2.71 -11.04 12.55
N ASP A 349 -3.12 -11.09 13.81
CA ASP A 349 -2.31 -10.73 14.99
C ASP A 349 -1.51 -11.89 15.63
N LYS A 350 -1.36 -13.04 14.96
CA LYS A 350 -0.44 -14.08 15.44
C LYS A 350 0.90 -14.01 14.71
N PRO A 351 1.96 -13.43 15.33
CA PRO A 351 3.29 -13.29 14.73
C PRO A 351 4.07 -14.59 14.55
N ASP A 352 3.56 -15.75 14.95
CA ASP A 352 4.30 -17.00 15.03
C ASP A 352 3.97 -18.08 13.99
N SER A 353 3.15 -17.79 12.98
CA SER A 353 2.95 -18.75 11.89
C SER A 353 4.15 -18.72 10.94
N LYS A 354 5.00 -19.75 10.99
CA LYS A 354 6.09 -20.04 10.03
C LYS A 354 5.53 -20.41 8.65
N GLY A 355 4.73 -19.52 8.04
CA GLY A 355 4.24 -19.70 6.67
C GLY A 355 5.30 -19.20 5.69
N HIS A 356 5.50 -19.91 4.56
CA HIS A 356 6.31 -19.39 3.46
C HIS A 356 5.50 -18.46 2.57
N PRO A 357 6.11 -17.41 1.98
CA PRO A 357 5.42 -16.55 1.04
C PRO A 357 5.06 -17.32 -0.24
N ILE A 358 3.82 -17.18 -0.66
CA ILE A 358 3.23 -17.80 -1.85
C ILE A 358 2.85 -16.71 -2.83
N VAL A 359 3.18 -16.93 -4.10
CA VAL A 359 2.71 -16.09 -5.21
C VAL A 359 1.46 -16.74 -5.81
N TYR A 360 0.41 -15.96 -5.91
CA TYR A 360 -0.86 -16.38 -6.49
C TYR A 360 -1.06 -15.71 -7.85
N GLY A 361 -1.55 -16.47 -8.82
CA GLY A 361 -1.93 -15.92 -10.11
C GLY A 361 -3.11 -14.96 -10.00
N MET A 362 -3.13 -13.99 -10.89
CA MET A 362 -4.16 -12.95 -10.98
C MET A 362 -4.61 -12.76 -12.42
N PRO A 363 -5.86 -12.35 -12.66
CA PRO A 363 -6.36 -12.10 -14.02
C PRO A 363 -5.70 -10.88 -14.68
N TRP A 364 -5.22 -9.93 -13.89
CA TRP A 364 -4.58 -8.69 -14.38
C TRP A 364 -3.12 -8.94 -14.71
N CYS A 365 -2.82 -9.14 -15.99
CA CYS A 365 -1.50 -9.54 -16.50
C CYS A 365 -0.88 -8.52 -17.49
N GLY A 366 -1.43 -7.33 -17.56
CA GLY A 366 -0.99 -6.28 -18.47
C GLY A 366 -1.10 -6.71 -19.94
N THR A 367 -0.19 -6.23 -20.77
CA THR A 367 -0.19 -6.53 -22.22
C THR A 367 0.31 -7.93 -22.57
N SER A 368 0.83 -8.70 -21.62
CA SER A 368 1.34 -10.05 -21.86
C SER A 368 0.25 -11.06 -22.20
N GLY A 369 -0.97 -10.84 -21.70
CA GLY A 369 -2.08 -11.80 -21.81
C GLY A 369 -1.83 -13.12 -21.04
N ILE A 370 -0.75 -13.23 -20.27
CA ILE A 370 -0.36 -14.44 -19.55
C ILE A 370 -0.75 -14.31 -18.09
N ALA A 371 -1.75 -15.08 -17.66
CA ALA A 371 -2.22 -15.16 -16.27
C ALA A 371 -2.41 -16.64 -15.87
N SER A 372 -1.69 -17.08 -14.84
CA SER A 372 -1.86 -18.40 -14.24
C SER A 372 -2.87 -18.33 -13.08
N THR A 373 -3.67 -19.39 -12.90
CA THR A 373 -4.52 -19.57 -11.71
C THR A 373 -3.82 -20.35 -10.61
N LYS A 374 -2.62 -20.86 -10.89
CA LYS A 374 -1.82 -21.66 -9.94
C LYS A 374 -1.10 -20.77 -8.94
N SER A 375 -0.72 -21.36 -7.83
CA SER A 375 0.10 -20.73 -6.80
C SER A 375 1.38 -21.50 -6.57
N TYR A 376 2.46 -20.78 -6.25
CA TYR A 376 3.78 -21.37 -6.06
C TYR A 376 4.53 -20.65 -4.95
N PRO A 377 5.48 -21.31 -4.25
CA PRO A 377 6.39 -20.64 -3.32
C PRO A 377 7.15 -19.51 -4.01
N LEU A 378 7.34 -18.40 -3.31
CA LEU A 378 8.17 -17.29 -3.77
C LEU A 378 9.64 -17.63 -3.57
N GLY A 379 10.43 -17.70 -4.66
CA GLY A 379 11.87 -17.93 -4.63
C GLY A 379 12.68 -16.67 -4.33
N GLY A 380 12.24 -15.51 -4.82
CA GLY A 380 12.91 -14.24 -4.61
C GLY A 380 12.40 -13.12 -5.49
N ILE A 381 12.93 -11.92 -5.24
CA ILE A 381 12.59 -10.70 -5.98
C ILE A 381 13.87 -10.10 -6.57
N VAL A 382 13.86 -9.83 -7.87
CA VAL A 382 14.88 -9.09 -8.57
C VAL A 382 14.33 -7.70 -8.88
N LEU A 383 14.80 -6.71 -8.15
CA LEU A 383 14.51 -5.31 -8.40
C LEU A 383 15.41 -4.84 -9.54
N LEU A 384 14.83 -4.20 -10.56
CA LEU A 384 15.55 -3.73 -11.74
C LEU A 384 15.81 -2.23 -11.65
N GLY A 385 17.02 -1.83 -12.01
CA GLY A 385 17.46 -0.44 -12.15
C GLY A 385 18.26 -0.22 -13.43
N ARG A 386 18.63 1.02 -13.71
CA ARG A 386 19.45 1.41 -14.86
C ARG A 386 20.88 1.75 -14.45
N SER A 387 21.85 1.30 -15.23
CA SER A 387 23.27 1.65 -15.13
C SER A 387 23.93 1.50 -16.49
N ASP A 388 25.11 2.05 -16.65
CA ASP A 388 25.94 1.90 -17.86
C ASP A 388 26.56 0.49 -17.98
N ASN A 389 26.58 -0.30 -16.90
CA ASN A 389 27.11 -1.66 -16.84
C ASN A 389 26.19 -2.56 -16.02
N ASP A 390 26.04 -3.81 -16.46
CA ASP A 390 25.25 -4.80 -15.76
C ASP A 390 25.97 -5.27 -14.48
N HIS A 391 25.34 -5.09 -13.33
CA HIS A 391 25.87 -5.57 -12.05
C HIS A 391 24.79 -5.67 -10.97
N PHE A 392 25.06 -6.44 -9.92
CA PHE A 392 24.27 -6.46 -8.70
C PHE A 392 24.80 -5.44 -7.70
N GLU A 393 23.89 -4.64 -7.13
CA GLU A 393 24.18 -3.75 -6.02
C GLU A 393 23.66 -4.34 -4.72
N SER A 394 24.47 -4.30 -3.66
CA SER A 394 24.07 -4.76 -2.33
C SER A 394 23.14 -3.74 -1.68
N LEU A 395 22.00 -4.20 -1.17
CA LEU A 395 21.04 -3.39 -0.43
C LEU A 395 21.09 -3.68 1.08
N THR A 396 21.01 -2.65 1.88
CA THR A 396 20.72 -2.76 3.31
C THR A 396 19.27 -3.24 3.55
N ASN A 397 18.96 -3.69 4.77
CA ASN A 397 17.62 -4.22 5.04
C ASN A 397 16.51 -3.17 4.89
N ASP A 398 16.74 -1.94 5.34
CA ASP A 398 15.83 -0.83 5.16
C ASP A 398 15.61 -0.52 3.67
N GLN A 399 16.69 -0.47 2.87
CA GLN A 399 16.60 -0.25 1.42
C GLN A 399 15.79 -1.34 0.72
N LYS A 400 15.95 -2.63 1.10
CA LYS A 400 15.13 -3.72 0.55
C LYS A 400 13.65 -3.48 0.82
N ILE A 401 13.30 -3.16 2.07
CA ILE A 401 11.92 -2.93 2.50
C ILE A 401 11.32 -1.75 1.74
N VAL A 402 12.01 -0.60 1.72
CA VAL A 402 11.52 0.61 1.04
C VAL A 402 11.34 0.39 -0.47
N ARG A 403 12.31 -0.27 -1.12
CA ARG A 403 12.22 -0.57 -2.56
C ARG A 403 11.08 -1.53 -2.89
N VAL A 404 10.84 -2.55 -2.07
CA VAL A 404 9.68 -3.45 -2.24
C VAL A 404 8.38 -2.68 -2.08
N MET A 405 8.26 -1.83 -1.05
CA MET A 405 7.09 -0.98 -0.86
C MET A 405 6.79 -0.08 -2.06
N GLN A 406 7.83 0.49 -2.69
CA GLN A 406 7.69 1.31 -3.90
C GLN A 406 7.16 0.53 -5.11
N ARG A 407 7.17 -0.80 -5.07
CA ARG A 407 6.64 -1.68 -6.12
C ARG A 407 5.29 -2.28 -5.76
N MET A 408 4.82 -2.08 -4.53
CA MET A 408 3.47 -2.48 -4.13
C MET A 408 2.43 -1.58 -4.79
N ILE A 409 1.38 -2.19 -5.29
CA ILE A 409 0.20 -1.51 -5.84
C ILE A 409 -1.04 -1.73 -4.97
N SER A 410 -0.88 -2.39 -3.83
CA SER A 410 -1.90 -2.40 -2.79
C SER A 410 -2.19 -0.97 -2.32
N PRO A 411 -3.44 -0.63 -1.97
CA PRO A 411 -3.81 0.72 -1.57
C PRO A 411 -2.96 1.28 -0.42
N VAL A 412 -2.73 2.60 -0.47
CA VAL A 412 -1.99 3.35 0.55
C VAL A 412 -2.66 4.71 0.80
N TRP A 413 -3.99 4.69 0.87
CA TRP A 413 -4.82 5.90 1.02
C TRP A 413 -4.72 6.50 2.42
N THR A 414 -4.47 5.67 3.44
CA THR A 414 -4.35 6.05 4.84
C THR A 414 -3.04 5.57 5.45
N GLU A 415 -2.68 6.10 6.62
CA GLU A 415 -1.49 5.67 7.36
C GLU A 415 -1.56 4.19 7.75
N ASP A 416 -2.73 3.67 8.15
CA ASP A 416 -2.93 2.25 8.50
C ASP A 416 -2.65 1.31 7.31
N MET A 417 -3.05 1.72 6.09
CA MET A 417 -2.75 0.96 4.88
C MET A 417 -1.25 0.97 4.57
N LEU A 418 -0.58 2.11 4.75
CA LEU A 418 0.87 2.20 4.63
C LEU A 418 1.56 1.27 5.64
N GLU A 419 1.12 1.28 6.89
CA GLU A 419 1.67 0.41 7.94
C GLU A 419 1.48 -1.07 7.62
N THR A 420 0.31 -1.44 7.09
CA THR A 420 0.03 -2.81 6.63
C THR A 420 0.99 -3.22 5.51
N ASN A 421 1.19 -2.37 4.51
CA ASN A 421 2.14 -2.63 3.43
C ASN A 421 3.58 -2.72 3.95
N LEU A 422 3.96 -1.85 4.89
CA LEU A 422 5.28 -1.86 5.51
C LEU A 422 5.55 -3.16 6.27
N LYS A 423 4.60 -3.64 7.08
CA LYS A 423 4.69 -4.92 7.80
C LYS A 423 4.88 -6.08 6.82
N CYS A 424 4.12 -6.10 5.72
CA CYS A 424 4.25 -7.12 4.67
C CYS A 424 5.63 -7.07 4.00
N ALA A 425 6.11 -5.88 3.62
CA ALA A 425 7.42 -5.71 2.99
C ALA A 425 8.57 -6.12 3.93
N ALA A 426 8.48 -5.74 5.21
CA ALA A 426 9.47 -6.10 6.22
C ALA A 426 9.52 -7.62 6.48
N LYS A 427 8.36 -8.28 6.53
CA LYS A 427 8.27 -9.74 6.63
C LYS A 427 8.89 -10.41 5.40
N LEU A 428 8.54 -9.94 4.21
CA LEU A 428 9.06 -10.49 2.96
C LEU A 428 10.57 -10.37 2.85
N ALA A 429 11.15 -9.21 3.23
CA ALA A 429 12.60 -8.98 3.20
C ALA A 429 13.40 -9.90 4.15
N LYS A 430 12.74 -10.49 5.16
CA LYS A 430 13.35 -11.49 6.08
C LYS A 430 13.26 -12.91 5.53
N GLU A 431 12.24 -13.21 4.71
CA GLU A 431 11.89 -14.59 4.34
C GLU A 431 12.42 -14.99 2.96
N VAL A 432 12.64 -14.04 2.04
CA VAL A 432 13.14 -14.33 0.69
C VAL A 432 14.28 -13.42 0.28
N PRO A 433 15.19 -13.90 -0.60
CA PRO A 433 16.24 -13.08 -1.17
C PRO A 433 15.66 -11.94 -2.03
N ILE A 434 16.18 -10.73 -1.83
CA ILE A 434 15.88 -9.56 -2.64
C ILE A 434 17.18 -9.03 -3.24
N TYR A 435 17.27 -9.06 -4.55
CA TYR A 435 18.40 -8.59 -5.33
C TYR A 435 18.09 -7.26 -5.99
N TYR A 436 19.09 -6.44 -6.17
CA TYR A 436 19.00 -5.24 -6.99
C TYR A 436 19.95 -5.37 -8.17
N LEU A 437 19.39 -5.57 -9.36
CA LEU A 437 20.10 -5.72 -10.61
C LEU A 437 20.02 -4.41 -11.39
N LEU A 438 21.17 -3.82 -11.63
CA LEU A 438 21.35 -2.66 -12.48
C LEU A 438 21.72 -3.15 -13.88
N CYS A 439 20.99 -2.67 -14.90
CA CYS A 439 21.13 -3.09 -16.30
C CYS A 439 21.26 -1.89 -17.23
N THR A 440 21.92 -2.12 -18.37
CA THR A 440 22.08 -1.16 -19.48
C THR A 440 20.79 -0.88 -20.22
#